data_23dd6e1967785dafd7a2e87d79c3e7df
#
_entry.id   23dd6e1967785dafd7a2e87d79c3e7df
#
_cell.length_a   1.000
_cell.length_b   1.000
_cell.length_c   1.000
_cell.angle_alpha   90.00
_cell.angle_beta   90.00
_cell.angle_gamma   90.00
#
_symmetry.space_group_name_H-M   'P 1'
#
loop_
_entity.id
_entity.type
_entity.pdbx_description
1 polymer ?
#
loop_
_entity_poly.entity_id
_entity_poly.type
_entity_poly.pdbx_seq_one_letter_code
_entity_poly.pdbx_strand_id
1 'polypeptide(L)'
;MADTFNYRIDHHGSLVRPAGLSTADPVAVDAAVREAVAYQRRLRSTVVTDGDFPREDFRSAVLDGVSGLRRTDEVGPDGLVRWVAESLPKGDGPLLADRAAQLAELTVIAPKATLPSPAYLAATTFQPGLGVSSARDLGEAFAEIVRAEIGLLVARGVRLIQLDNPLLLDQLSTDPGDPGALSFEDALAVDARAVRLDERPEGVRIGVAPGWAAPAEVDRARAERLYAGIAADRWILPFDQGTQAELDLVKALPDDRDFCLGVADATTAELEDIDTVMSRIDAVGEFKDLEDGAVSPSRGFADVASRPLLSVEEQRRKLVLVETIARYCWGNEF
;
A
#
# COMPACT_ATOMS: atom_id res chain seq x y z
N MET A 1 -15.26 -10.84 22.89
CA MET A 1 -15.20 -9.37 22.73
C MET A 1 -15.06 -9.16 21.24
N ALA A 2 -15.92 -8.35 20.61
CA ALA A 2 -15.75 -8.03 19.21
C ALA A 2 -14.36 -7.43 19.00
N ASP A 3 -13.68 -7.81 17.91
CA ASP A 3 -12.40 -7.25 17.53
C ASP A 3 -12.57 -5.74 17.33
N THR A 4 -12.00 -4.94 18.21
CA THR A 4 -12.13 -3.46 18.16
C THR A 4 -11.18 -2.82 17.15
N PHE A 5 -10.43 -3.62 16.39
CA PHE A 5 -9.41 -3.16 15.44
C PHE A 5 -9.95 -3.15 14.00
N ASN A 6 -11.08 -2.46 13.77
CA ASN A 6 -11.77 -2.50 12.49
C ASN A 6 -11.10 -1.69 11.38
N TYR A 7 -10.32 -0.64 11.71
CA TYR A 7 -9.61 0.21 10.74
C TYR A 7 -10.48 0.66 9.54
N ARG A 8 -11.68 1.20 9.82
CA ARG A 8 -12.74 1.54 8.84
C ARG A 8 -12.36 2.66 7.87
N ILE A 9 -11.62 3.66 8.36
CA ILE A 9 -11.13 4.78 7.56
C ILE A 9 -9.63 4.61 7.43
N ASP A 10 -9.21 4.13 6.28
CA ASP A 10 -7.81 3.89 5.95
C ASP A 10 -7.25 4.98 5.03
N HIS A 11 -5.94 5.10 5.00
CA HIS A 11 -5.17 5.88 4.04
C HIS A 11 -4.31 4.93 3.23
N HIS A 12 -4.25 5.11 1.90
CA HIS A 12 -3.39 4.25 1.08
C HIS A 12 -1.93 4.36 1.51
N GLY A 13 -1.43 5.60 1.70
CA GLY A 13 -0.06 5.85 2.17
C GLY A 13 0.31 7.33 2.05
N SER A 14 0.81 7.72 0.88
CA SER A 14 1.37 9.04 0.64
C SER A 14 0.32 10.17 0.65
N LEU A 15 0.69 11.30 1.24
CA LEU A 15 -0.05 12.55 1.23
C LEU A 15 0.70 13.61 0.41
N VAL A 16 -0.04 14.58 -0.11
CA VAL A 16 0.55 15.74 -0.78
C VAL A 16 1.37 16.55 0.22
N ARG A 17 2.62 16.77 -0.10
CA ARG A 17 3.56 17.49 0.77
C ARG A 17 3.24 18.97 0.86
N PRO A 18 3.49 19.58 2.03
CA PRO A 18 3.56 21.04 2.11
C PRO A 18 4.55 21.64 1.10
N ALA A 19 4.18 22.76 0.52
CA ALA A 19 5.04 23.44 -0.45
C ALA A 19 6.43 23.74 0.14
N GLY A 20 7.48 23.40 -0.59
CA GLY A 20 8.87 23.63 -0.18
C GLY A 20 9.42 22.64 0.86
N LEU A 21 8.65 21.63 1.27
CA LEU A 21 9.17 20.60 2.17
C LEU A 21 10.27 19.78 1.46
N SER A 22 11.45 19.75 2.06
CA SER A 22 12.59 18.95 1.60
C SER A 22 12.80 17.75 2.53
N THR A 23 13.03 16.57 1.97
CA THR A 23 13.43 15.38 2.74
C THR A 23 14.78 15.53 3.44
N ALA A 24 15.62 16.48 2.99
CA ALA A 24 16.90 16.79 3.60
C ALA A 24 16.79 17.65 4.89
N ASP A 25 15.59 18.14 5.23
CA ASP A 25 15.35 18.88 6.47
C ASP A 25 14.49 18.03 7.43
N PRO A 26 15.10 17.24 8.30
CA PRO A 26 14.37 16.35 9.20
C PRO A 26 13.47 17.11 10.19
N VAL A 27 13.81 18.33 10.59
CA VAL A 27 13.01 19.12 11.52
C VAL A 27 11.72 19.59 10.84
N ALA A 28 11.80 20.07 9.61
CA ALA A 28 10.64 20.45 8.82
C ALA A 28 9.76 19.22 8.48
N VAL A 29 10.36 18.08 8.16
CA VAL A 29 9.66 16.81 7.93
C VAL A 29 8.90 16.39 9.18
N ASP A 30 9.52 16.39 10.35
CA ASP A 30 8.87 16.00 11.61
C ASP A 30 7.71 16.95 11.98
N ALA A 31 7.85 18.23 11.70
CA ALA A 31 6.76 19.21 11.90
C ALA A 31 5.58 18.90 10.94
N ALA A 32 5.87 18.65 9.67
CA ALA A 32 4.86 18.32 8.68
C ALA A 32 4.14 17.00 9.00
N VAL A 33 4.84 15.98 9.48
CA VAL A 33 4.24 14.71 9.93
C VAL A 33 3.29 14.95 11.11
N ARG A 34 3.68 15.76 12.10
CA ARG A 34 2.77 16.11 13.23
C ARG A 34 1.49 16.78 12.75
N GLU A 35 1.59 17.71 11.80
CA GLU A 35 0.42 18.37 11.20
C GLU A 35 -0.46 17.39 10.43
N ALA A 36 0.14 16.48 9.65
CA ALA A 36 -0.58 15.44 8.93
C ALA A 36 -1.32 14.49 9.88
N VAL A 37 -0.69 14.04 10.96
CA VAL A 37 -1.33 13.22 11.99
C VAL A 37 -2.49 13.98 12.64
N ALA A 38 -2.29 15.24 13.00
CA ALA A 38 -3.35 16.06 13.59
C ALA A 38 -4.52 16.26 12.61
N TYR A 39 -4.25 16.35 11.31
CA TYR A 39 -5.27 16.44 10.28
C TYR A 39 -6.05 15.13 10.12
N GLN A 40 -5.37 13.99 9.99
CA GLN A 40 -5.98 12.65 9.91
C GLN A 40 -6.87 12.38 11.15
N ARG A 41 -6.43 12.78 12.34
CA ARG A 41 -7.26 12.68 13.56
C ARG A 41 -8.55 13.51 13.48
N ARG A 42 -8.51 14.71 12.90
CA ARG A 42 -9.73 15.53 12.70
C ARG A 42 -10.70 14.89 11.71
N LEU A 43 -10.19 14.10 10.76
CA LEU A 43 -11.00 13.31 9.83
C LEU A 43 -11.49 12.00 10.44
N ARG A 44 -11.25 11.76 11.74
CA ARG A 44 -11.63 10.50 12.42
C ARG A 44 -11.03 9.26 11.79
N SER A 45 -9.89 9.39 11.10
CA SER A 45 -9.16 8.25 10.56
C SER A 45 -8.90 7.21 11.64
N THR A 46 -9.10 5.95 11.32
CA THR A 46 -8.87 4.83 12.24
C THR A 46 -7.43 4.31 12.18
N VAL A 47 -6.68 4.75 11.18
CA VAL A 47 -5.22 4.61 11.08
C VAL A 47 -4.60 5.96 10.73
N VAL A 48 -3.32 6.14 11.05
CA VAL A 48 -2.56 7.32 10.65
C VAL A 48 -1.25 6.92 9.97
N THR A 49 -0.84 7.71 8.98
CA THR A 49 0.43 7.58 8.26
C THR A 49 1.28 8.82 8.45
N ASP A 50 2.58 8.70 8.18
CA ASP A 50 3.50 9.83 8.10
C ASP A 50 3.36 10.62 6.78
N GLY A 51 2.43 10.20 5.91
CA GLY A 51 2.19 10.79 4.59
C GLY A 51 3.31 10.54 3.59
N ASP A 52 4.23 9.65 3.89
CA ASP A 52 5.47 9.40 3.15
C ASP A 52 6.37 10.64 3.03
N PHE A 53 6.18 11.64 3.88
CA PHE A 53 6.94 12.89 3.84
C PHE A 53 8.46 12.72 3.97
N PRO A 54 8.98 11.72 4.70
CA PRO A 54 10.40 11.45 4.76
C PRO A 54 11.03 10.88 3.48
N ARG A 55 10.25 10.48 2.47
CA ARG A 55 10.70 9.68 1.32
C ARG A 55 10.64 10.47 0.02
N GLU A 56 11.46 10.14 -0.96
CA GLU A 56 11.39 10.72 -2.31
C GLU A 56 10.26 10.08 -3.13
N ASP A 57 10.13 8.77 -3.01
CA ASP A 57 9.02 7.98 -3.57
C ASP A 57 8.70 6.79 -2.64
N PHE A 58 7.61 6.07 -2.89
CA PHE A 58 7.18 4.97 -2.03
C PHE A 58 8.19 3.81 -1.93
N ARG A 59 9.09 3.64 -2.93
CA ARG A 59 10.15 2.60 -2.94
C ARG A 59 11.32 2.96 -2.05
N SER A 60 11.52 4.27 -1.78
CA SER A 60 12.60 4.77 -0.92
C SER A 60 12.54 4.16 0.48
N ALA A 61 11.37 3.68 0.89
CA ALA A 61 11.20 2.91 2.13
C ALA A 61 12.18 1.72 2.24
N VAL A 62 12.59 1.15 1.12
CA VAL A 62 13.53 0.03 1.06
C VAL A 62 14.79 0.39 0.29
N LEU A 63 14.66 1.01 -0.90
CA LEU A 63 15.80 1.22 -1.80
C LEU A 63 16.89 2.10 -1.21
N ASP A 64 16.53 3.08 -0.40
CA ASP A 64 17.51 3.99 0.23
C ASP A 64 18.27 3.36 1.41
N GLY A 65 17.74 2.25 1.97
CA GLY A 65 18.29 1.56 3.13
C GLY A 65 19.00 0.24 2.84
N VAL A 66 19.25 -0.08 1.56
CA VAL A 66 19.89 -1.33 1.16
C VAL A 66 21.11 -1.08 0.28
N SER A 67 22.14 -1.93 0.41
CA SER A 67 23.26 -1.96 -0.51
C SER A 67 23.01 -2.96 -1.66
N GLY A 68 23.89 -2.94 -2.67
CA GLY A 68 23.80 -3.87 -3.81
C GLY A 68 23.02 -3.35 -5.00
N LEU A 69 22.39 -2.18 -4.89
CA LEU A 69 21.69 -1.51 -5.96
C LEU A 69 22.36 -0.19 -6.33
N ARG A 70 22.23 0.20 -7.58
CA ARG A 70 22.67 1.49 -8.09
C ARG A 70 21.48 2.30 -8.59
N ARG A 71 21.36 3.52 -8.07
CA ARG A 71 20.47 4.54 -8.61
C ARG A 71 21.05 5.07 -9.94
N THR A 72 20.21 5.18 -10.95
CA THR A 72 20.59 5.76 -12.25
C THR A 72 20.11 7.20 -12.38
N ASP A 73 20.50 7.88 -13.46
CA ASP A 73 19.95 9.21 -13.82
C ASP A 73 18.70 9.11 -14.68
N GLU A 74 18.26 7.89 -15.04
CA GLU A 74 17.10 7.66 -15.86
C GLU A 74 15.80 7.76 -15.04
N VAL A 75 14.84 8.53 -15.55
CA VAL A 75 13.50 8.67 -14.97
C VAL A 75 12.48 8.02 -15.92
N GLY A 76 11.70 7.09 -15.39
CA GLY A 76 10.64 6.42 -16.14
C GLY A 76 9.45 7.35 -16.43
N PRO A 77 8.52 6.93 -17.31
CA PRO A 77 7.30 7.67 -17.60
C PRO A 77 6.40 7.84 -16.36
N ASP A 78 6.52 6.93 -15.41
CA ASP A 78 5.88 6.95 -14.09
C ASP A 78 6.47 8.04 -13.16
N GLY A 79 7.56 8.67 -13.56
CA GLY A 79 8.29 9.68 -12.76
C GLY A 79 9.25 9.09 -11.75
N LEU A 80 9.38 7.78 -11.72
CA LEU A 80 10.28 7.09 -10.81
C LEU A 80 11.70 7.01 -11.37
N VAL A 81 12.69 7.32 -10.54
CA VAL A 81 14.10 7.12 -10.89
C VAL A 81 14.39 5.63 -11.00
N ARG A 82 15.09 5.20 -12.05
CA ARG A 82 15.47 3.80 -12.23
C ARG A 82 16.57 3.39 -11.26
N TRP A 83 16.39 2.19 -10.72
CA TRP A 83 17.40 1.50 -9.92
C TRP A 83 17.73 0.17 -10.58
N VAL A 84 18.98 -0.27 -10.44
CA VAL A 84 19.48 -1.51 -11.03
C VAL A 84 20.22 -2.32 -9.97
N ALA A 85 19.88 -3.60 -9.85
CA ALA A 85 20.56 -4.51 -8.95
C ALA A 85 21.89 -4.98 -9.56
N GLU A 86 22.99 -4.60 -8.94
CA GLU A 86 24.36 -5.03 -9.30
C GLU A 86 24.82 -6.24 -8.48
N SER A 87 24.16 -6.51 -7.37
CA SER A 87 24.30 -7.71 -6.55
C SER A 87 23.01 -7.92 -5.73
N LEU A 88 22.89 -9.05 -5.03
CA LEU A 88 21.77 -9.26 -4.11
C LEU A 88 21.79 -8.16 -3.04
N PRO A 89 20.60 -7.57 -2.74
CA PRO A 89 20.48 -6.50 -1.75
C PRO A 89 20.82 -7.00 -0.34
N LYS A 90 21.38 -6.11 0.48
CA LYS A 90 21.62 -6.35 1.89
C LYS A 90 21.11 -5.15 2.67
N GLY A 91 20.30 -5.40 3.69
CA GLY A 91 19.87 -4.37 4.63
C GLY A 91 20.89 -4.22 5.75
N ASP A 92 21.26 -2.99 6.08
CA ASP A 92 22.25 -2.67 7.10
C ASP A 92 21.62 -2.23 8.44
N GLY A 93 20.30 -2.41 8.60
CA GLY A 93 19.56 -2.01 9.81
C GLY A 93 18.08 -1.75 9.55
N PRO A 94 17.38 -1.12 10.51
CA PRO A 94 15.99 -0.73 10.35
C PRO A 94 15.80 0.22 9.17
N LEU A 95 14.74 0.02 8.40
CA LEU A 95 14.38 0.89 7.26
C LEU A 95 13.43 2.00 7.69
N LEU A 96 12.25 1.64 8.21
CA LEU A 96 11.19 2.54 8.65
C LEU A 96 10.88 2.46 10.13
N ALA A 97 11.29 1.38 10.82
CA ALA A 97 10.82 1.06 12.16
C ALA A 97 11.05 2.18 13.18
N ASP A 98 12.18 2.89 13.10
CA ASP A 98 12.47 3.98 14.04
C ASP A 98 11.58 5.21 13.80
N ARG A 99 11.26 5.56 12.55
CA ARG A 99 10.30 6.61 12.22
C ARG A 99 8.87 6.21 12.55
N ALA A 100 8.51 4.96 12.31
CA ALA A 100 7.20 4.44 12.66
C ALA A 100 6.98 4.42 14.19
N ALA A 101 8.02 4.17 14.98
CA ALA A 101 7.96 4.33 16.43
C ALA A 101 7.65 5.78 16.84
N GLN A 102 8.30 6.77 16.19
CA GLN A 102 7.99 8.18 16.41
C GLN A 102 6.54 8.53 16.04
N LEU A 103 6.01 7.97 14.94
CA LEU A 103 4.61 8.13 14.56
C LEU A 103 3.68 7.57 15.64
N ALA A 104 3.98 6.39 16.20
CA ALA A 104 3.20 5.76 17.26
C ALA A 104 3.15 6.60 18.55
N GLU A 105 4.19 7.41 18.83
CA GLU A 105 4.22 8.33 19.97
C GLU A 105 3.33 9.57 19.80
N LEU A 106 2.99 9.95 18.57
CA LEU A 106 2.20 11.14 18.28
C LEU A 106 0.69 10.97 18.52
N THR A 107 0.20 9.75 18.59
CA THR A 107 -1.23 9.47 18.64
C THR A 107 -1.54 8.10 19.22
N VAL A 108 -2.75 7.96 19.75
CA VAL A 108 -3.32 6.66 20.18
C VAL A 108 -4.02 5.93 19.03
N ILE A 109 -4.20 6.59 17.87
CA ILE A 109 -4.75 5.95 16.67
C ILE A 109 -3.68 5.03 16.09
N ALA A 110 -4.11 3.90 15.52
CA ALA A 110 -3.19 2.89 14.98
C ALA A 110 -2.23 3.47 13.93
N PRO A 111 -0.91 3.36 14.14
CA PRO A 111 0.06 3.76 13.11
C PRO A 111 0.06 2.74 11.97
N LYS A 112 0.15 3.25 10.74
CA LYS A 112 0.30 2.47 9.52
C LYS A 112 1.64 2.77 8.86
N ALA A 113 2.30 1.74 8.36
CA ALA A 113 3.50 1.83 7.54
C ALA A 113 3.25 1.17 6.17
N THR A 114 3.79 1.78 5.11
CA THR A 114 3.73 1.26 3.74
C THR A 114 5.14 0.88 3.28
N LEU A 115 5.26 -0.26 2.64
CA LEU A 115 6.48 -0.81 2.08
C LEU A 115 6.23 -1.25 0.63
N PRO A 116 7.17 -1.02 -0.30
CA PRO A 116 7.08 -1.65 -1.61
C PRO A 116 7.19 -3.17 -1.48
N SER A 117 6.41 -3.91 -2.25
CA SER A 117 6.50 -5.36 -2.25
C SER A 117 7.84 -5.84 -2.81
N PRO A 118 8.41 -6.92 -2.27
CA PRO A 118 9.63 -7.53 -2.79
C PRO A 118 9.53 -7.94 -4.25
N ALA A 119 8.38 -8.49 -4.68
CA ALA A 119 8.15 -8.87 -6.07
C ALA A 119 8.15 -7.65 -6.99
N TYR A 120 7.53 -6.54 -6.57
CA TYR A 120 7.58 -5.27 -7.30
C TYR A 120 9.02 -4.73 -7.41
N LEU A 121 9.76 -4.73 -6.31
CA LEU A 121 11.17 -4.29 -6.32
C LEU A 121 12.01 -5.15 -7.26
N ALA A 122 11.86 -6.47 -7.21
CA ALA A 122 12.58 -7.37 -8.11
C ALA A 122 12.22 -7.11 -9.57
N ALA A 123 10.93 -7.00 -9.89
CA ALA A 123 10.48 -6.75 -11.27
C ALA A 123 11.01 -5.43 -11.85
N THR A 124 11.21 -4.42 -11.01
CA THR A 124 11.59 -3.07 -11.46
C THR A 124 13.09 -2.76 -11.36
N THR A 125 13.87 -3.59 -10.64
CA THR A 125 15.31 -3.37 -10.45
C THR A 125 16.19 -4.48 -11.05
N PHE A 126 15.60 -5.63 -11.42
CA PHE A 126 16.35 -6.68 -12.08
C PHE A 126 16.72 -6.32 -13.51
N GLN A 127 17.95 -6.62 -13.89
CA GLN A 127 18.42 -6.51 -15.26
C GLN A 127 19.22 -7.77 -15.63
N PRO A 128 18.81 -8.52 -16.66
CA PRO A 128 19.55 -9.71 -17.12
C PRO A 128 21.01 -9.37 -17.47
N GLY A 129 21.91 -10.27 -17.07
CA GLY A 129 23.35 -10.13 -17.40
C GLY A 129 24.14 -9.25 -16.43
N LEU A 130 23.52 -8.65 -15.42
CA LEU A 130 24.23 -8.02 -14.28
C LEU A 130 24.42 -9.03 -13.13
N GLY A 131 24.92 -8.56 -12.00
CA GLY A 131 25.42 -9.39 -10.89
C GLY A 131 24.39 -10.25 -10.13
N VAL A 132 23.14 -10.35 -10.60
CA VAL A 132 22.09 -11.19 -10.01
C VAL A 132 21.60 -12.22 -11.03
N SER A 133 21.44 -13.47 -10.60
CA SER A 133 21.16 -14.60 -11.50
C SER A 133 19.75 -14.58 -12.09
N SER A 134 18.76 -14.18 -11.30
CA SER A 134 17.36 -14.12 -11.73
C SER A 134 16.57 -13.08 -10.96
N ALA A 135 15.44 -12.62 -11.52
CA ALA A 135 14.49 -11.75 -10.83
C ALA A 135 13.92 -12.43 -9.57
N ARG A 136 13.78 -13.75 -9.58
CA ARG A 136 13.34 -14.53 -8.42
C ARG A 136 14.34 -14.47 -7.27
N ASP A 137 15.65 -14.72 -7.54
CA ASP A 137 16.68 -14.64 -6.50
C ASP A 137 16.74 -13.23 -5.88
N LEU A 138 16.58 -12.21 -6.71
CA LEU A 138 16.49 -10.82 -6.28
C LEU A 138 15.26 -10.59 -5.38
N GLY A 139 14.10 -11.09 -5.78
CA GLY A 139 12.87 -11.00 -5.02
C GLY A 139 12.96 -11.72 -3.67
N GLU A 140 13.55 -12.92 -3.63
CA GLU A 140 13.77 -13.65 -2.38
C GLU A 140 14.70 -12.89 -1.42
N ALA A 141 15.73 -12.23 -1.92
CA ALA A 141 16.60 -11.41 -1.10
C ALA A 141 15.87 -10.17 -0.54
N PHE A 142 15.06 -9.47 -1.35
CA PHE A 142 14.20 -8.39 -0.86
C PHE A 142 13.16 -8.90 0.15
N ALA A 143 12.59 -10.10 -0.07
CA ALA A 143 11.60 -10.65 0.84
C ALA A 143 12.13 -10.87 2.26
N GLU A 144 13.39 -11.31 2.41
CA GLU A 144 14.02 -11.43 3.72
C GLU A 144 14.20 -10.06 4.41
N ILE A 145 14.61 -9.04 3.65
CA ILE A 145 14.79 -7.68 4.17
C ILE A 145 13.45 -7.10 4.62
N VAL A 146 12.43 -7.19 3.77
CA VAL A 146 11.07 -6.66 4.07
C VAL A 146 10.44 -7.44 5.22
N ARG A 147 10.59 -8.76 5.28
CA ARG A 147 10.12 -9.57 6.40
C ARG A 147 10.75 -9.17 7.74
N ALA A 148 12.06 -8.94 7.73
CA ALA A 148 12.77 -8.46 8.93
C ALA A 148 12.24 -7.09 9.36
N GLU A 149 12.02 -6.17 8.40
CA GLU A 149 11.47 -4.84 8.68
C GLU A 149 10.03 -4.91 9.23
N ILE A 150 9.18 -5.76 8.66
CA ILE A 150 7.83 -5.99 9.20
C ILE A 150 7.89 -6.44 10.66
N GLY A 151 8.80 -7.35 10.99
CA GLY A 151 9.02 -7.78 12.38
C GLY A 151 9.42 -6.62 13.30
N LEU A 152 10.30 -5.74 12.84
CA LEU A 152 10.72 -4.54 13.59
C LEU A 152 9.56 -3.54 13.75
N LEU A 153 8.78 -3.31 12.71
CA LEU A 153 7.60 -2.43 12.74
C LEU A 153 6.57 -2.92 13.77
N VAL A 154 6.27 -4.21 13.76
CA VAL A 154 5.37 -4.84 14.75
C VAL A 154 5.91 -4.67 16.17
N ALA A 155 7.20 -4.91 16.38
CA ALA A 155 7.86 -4.74 17.68
C ALA A 155 7.84 -3.28 18.18
N ARG A 156 7.74 -2.30 17.26
CA ARG A 156 7.62 -0.86 17.57
C ARG A 156 6.17 -0.37 17.68
N GLY A 157 5.19 -1.28 17.65
CA GLY A 157 3.77 -0.98 17.89
C GLY A 157 3.00 -0.55 16.64
N VAL A 158 3.54 -0.72 15.43
CA VAL A 158 2.79 -0.52 14.18
C VAL A 158 1.72 -1.59 14.07
N ARG A 159 0.48 -1.15 13.82
CA ARG A 159 -0.69 -2.03 13.78
C ARG A 159 -1.09 -2.44 12.38
N LEU A 160 -0.92 -1.57 11.41
CA LEU A 160 -1.24 -1.84 10.02
C LEU A 160 0.01 -1.67 9.17
N ILE A 161 0.40 -2.72 8.45
CA ILE A 161 1.56 -2.73 7.56
C ILE A 161 1.03 -3.13 6.19
N GLN A 162 1.32 -2.31 5.18
CA GLN A 162 0.85 -2.52 3.80
C GLN A 162 2.04 -2.77 2.88
N LEU A 163 1.93 -3.79 2.04
CA LEU A 163 2.81 -4.00 0.90
C LEU A 163 2.15 -3.48 -0.37
N ASP A 164 2.84 -2.61 -1.08
CA ASP A 164 2.40 -2.03 -2.35
C ASP A 164 3.04 -2.76 -3.54
N ASN A 165 2.22 -3.41 -4.36
CA ASN A 165 2.64 -4.02 -5.62
C ASN A 165 1.79 -3.50 -6.79
N PRO A 166 2.11 -2.34 -7.38
CA PRO A 166 1.35 -1.75 -8.46
C PRO A 166 1.21 -2.62 -9.73
N LEU A 167 1.99 -3.69 -9.87
CA LEU A 167 2.03 -4.53 -11.07
C LEU A 167 1.26 -5.85 -10.91
N LEU A 168 0.81 -6.20 -9.71
CA LEU A 168 0.31 -7.57 -9.46
C LEU A 168 -1.06 -7.81 -10.09
N LEU A 169 -1.95 -6.81 -10.10
CA LEU A 169 -3.26 -6.93 -10.76
C LEU A 169 -3.15 -7.06 -12.28
N ASP A 170 -2.15 -6.45 -12.91
CA ASP A 170 -1.94 -6.57 -14.35
C ASP A 170 -1.66 -8.03 -14.77
N GLN A 171 -1.08 -8.81 -13.86
CA GLN A 171 -0.77 -10.21 -14.09
C GLN A 171 -1.99 -11.15 -13.96
N LEU A 172 -3.17 -10.63 -13.54
CA LEU A 172 -4.39 -11.45 -13.47
C LEU A 172 -4.95 -11.81 -14.85
N SER A 173 -4.65 -11.00 -15.87
CA SER A 173 -5.11 -11.27 -17.23
C SER A 173 -4.05 -11.96 -18.10
N THR A 174 -2.77 -11.66 -17.91
CA THR A 174 -1.67 -12.17 -18.74
C THR A 174 -0.39 -12.36 -17.93
N ASP A 175 0.38 -13.43 -18.24
CA ASP A 175 1.75 -13.50 -17.75
C ASP A 175 2.65 -12.53 -18.53
N PRO A 176 3.63 -11.89 -17.88
CA PRO A 176 4.62 -11.09 -18.57
C PRO A 176 5.36 -11.98 -19.59
N GLY A 177 5.30 -11.60 -20.86
CA GLY A 177 5.92 -12.37 -21.96
C GLY A 177 7.45 -12.25 -22.05
N ASP A 178 8.08 -11.55 -21.11
CA ASP A 178 9.54 -11.35 -21.05
C ASP A 178 10.18 -12.52 -20.29
N PRO A 179 11.09 -13.29 -20.88
CA PRO A 179 11.80 -14.39 -20.22
C PRO A 179 12.62 -13.99 -18.99
N GLY A 180 12.92 -12.71 -18.82
CA GLY A 180 13.62 -12.16 -17.65
C GLY A 180 12.69 -11.66 -16.55
N ALA A 181 11.39 -11.54 -16.82
CA ALA A 181 10.42 -11.02 -15.88
C ALA A 181 10.04 -12.05 -14.81
N LEU A 182 9.61 -11.56 -13.66
CA LEU A 182 9.09 -12.39 -12.58
C LEU A 182 7.73 -12.97 -13.00
N SER A 183 7.60 -14.30 -12.99
CA SER A 183 6.31 -14.94 -13.27
C SER A 183 5.29 -14.63 -12.17
N PHE A 184 3.98 -14.79 -12.48
CA PHE A 184 2.92 -14.61 -11.48
C PHE A 184 3.15 -15.49 -10.23
N GLU A 185 3.46 -16.77 -10.42
CA GLU A 185 3.70 -17.70 -9.32
C GLU A 185 4.95 -17.34 -8.51
N ASP A 186 6.01 -16.86 -9.15
CA ASP A 186 7.19 -16.38 -8.45
C ASP A 186 6.91 -15.10 -7.68
N ALA A 187 6.12 -14.17 -8.23
CA ALA A 187 5.70 -12.95 -7.53
C ALA A 187 4.90 -13.29 -6.26
N LEU A 188 3.93 -14.21 -6.36
CA LEU A 188 3.17 -14.69 -5.20
C LEU A 188 4.09 -15.32 -4.14
N ALA A 189 5.01 -16.19 -4.55
CA ALA A 189 5.91 -16.87 -3.63
C ALA A 189 6.83 -15.90 -2.89
N VAL A 190 7.34 -14.89 -3.60
CA VAL A 190 8.21 -13.84 -3.05
C VAL A 190 7.45 -12.98 -2.04
N ASP A 191 6.27 -12.48 -2.39
CA ASP A 191 5.48 -11.62 -1.49
C ASP A 191 4.92 -12.42 -0.31
N ALA A 192 4.53 -13.68 -0.51
CA ALA A 192 4.11 -14.58 0.56
C ALA A 192 5.20 -14.78 1.64
N ARG A 193 6.47 -14.83 1.21
CA ARG A 193 7.62 -14.95 2.12
C ARG A 193 7.78 -13.71 3.00
N ALA A 194 7.54 -12.52 2.45
CA ALA A 194 7.67 -11.26 3.17
C ALA A 194 6.59 -11.07 4.24
N VAL A 195 5.35 -11.49 3.98
CA VAL A 195 4.23 -11.32 4.93
C VAL A 195 4.19 -12.36 6.04
N ARG A 196 5.07 -13.36 5.97
CA ARG A 196 5.10 -14.45 6.96
C ARG A 196 5.78 -14.01 8.24
N LEU A 197 5.01 -13.90 9.32
CA LEU A 197 5.50 -13.69 10.68
C LEU A 197 5.33 -14.95 11.50
N ASP A 198 6.32 -15.25 12.34
CA ASP A 198 6.27 -16.39 13.29
C ASP A 198 5.26 -16.12 14.42
N GLU A 199 5.18 -14.87 14.88
CA GLU A 199 4.22 -14.40 15.87
C GLU A 199 3.55 -13.13 15.37
N ARG A 200 2.23 -13.05 15.55
CA ARG A 200 1.42 -11.90 15.19
C ARG A 200 0.60 -11.43 16.39
N PRO A 201 0.92 -10.28 16.98
CA PRO A 201 0.14 -9.73 18.09
C PRO A 201 -1.30 -9.40 17.65
N GLU A 202 -2.22 -9.46 18.61
CA GLU A 202 -3.61 -9.06 18.40
C GLU A 202 -3.70 -7.62 17.85
N GLY A 203 -4.58 -7.40 16.89
CA GLY A 203 -4.80 -6.11 16.25
C GLY A 203 -3.76 -5.72 15.18
N VAL A 204 -2.72 -6.53 14.95
CA VAL A 204 -1.82 -6.34 13.82
C VAL A 204 -2.45 -6.92 12.56
N ARG A 205 -2.44 -6.14 11.48
CA ARG A 205 -2.87 -6.57 10.14
C ARG A 205 -1.76 -6.31 9.14
N ILE A 206 -1.45 -7.30 8.32
CA ILE A 206 -0.59 -7.14 7.14
C ILE A 206 -1.50 -7.08 5.93
N GLY A 207 -1.49 -5.93 5.25
CA GLY A 207 -2.25 -5.67 4.05
C GLY A 207 -1.42 -5.79 2.78
N VAL A 208 -2.09 -6.04 1.66
CA VAL A 208 -1.50 -5.96 0.32
C VAL A 208 -2.38 -5.07 -0.55
N ALA A 209 -1.77 -4.08 -1.20
CA ALA A 209 -2.37 -3.32 -2.28
C ALA A 209 -1.80 -3.86 -3.61
N PRO A 210 -2.54 -4.71 -4.33
CA PRO A 210 -2.00 -5.45 -5.47
C PRO A 210 -1.97 -4.63 -6.77
N GLY A 211 -2.52 -3.44 -6.77
CA GLY A 211 -2.57 -2.52 -7.90
C GLY A 211 -3.38 -1.28 -7.60
N TRP A 212 -3.23 -0.25 -8.43
CA TRP A 212 -3.92 1.03 -8.26
C TRP A 212 -5.17 1.17 -9.17
N ALA A 213 -5.34 0.23 -10.10
CA ALA A 213 -6.52 0.10 -10.94
C ALA A 213 -6.84 -1.37 -11.16
N ALA A 214 -8.12 -1.70 -11.33
CA ALA A 214 -8.50 -3.04 -11.74
C ALA A 214 -8.14 -3.25 -13.23
N PRO A 215 -7.74 -4.47 -13.63
CA PRO A 215 -7.57 -4.79 -15.05
C PRO A 215 -8.94 -4.74 -15.76
N ALA A 216 -8.92 -4.67 -17.09
CA ALA A 216 -10.17 -4.65 -17.88
C ALA A 216 -11.06 -5.89 -17.65
N GLU A 217 -10.42 -7.04 -17.45
CA GLU A 217 -11.05 -8.33 -17.14
C GLU A 217 -10.26 -9.03 -16.04
N VAL A 218 -10.96 -9.73 -15.15
CA VAL A 218 -10.38 -10.52 -14.06
C VAL A 218 -10.59 -12.00 -14.35
N ASP A 219 -9.51 -12.74 -14.52
CA ASP A 219 -9.57 -14.19 -14.44
C ASP A 219 -9.80 -14.60 -12.99
N ARG A 220 -10.98 -15.15 -12.72
CA ARG A 220 -11.39 -15.51 -11.37
C ARG A 220 -10.44 -16.52 -10.71
N ALA A 221 -10.00 -17.53 -11.44
CA ALA A 221 -9.10 -18.56 -10.89
C ALA A 221 -7.74 -17.95 -10.51
N ARG A 222 -7.24 -17.00 -11.30
CA ARG A 222 -6.01 -16.26 -10.97
C ARG A 222 -6.21 -15.32 -9.79
N ALA A 223 -7.36 -14.65 -9.66
CA ALA A 223 -7.67 -13.82 -8.50
C ALA A 223 -7.78 -14.66 -7.21
N GLU A 224 -8.48 -15.80 -7.26
CA GLU A 224 -8.52 -16.75 -6.14
C GLU A 224 -7.11 -17.28 -5.80
N ARG A 225 -6.29 -17.54 -6.82
CA ARG A 225 -4.89 -17.96 -6.65
C ARG A 225 -4.03 -16.86 -6.02
N LEU A 226 -4.25 -15.59 -6.38
CA LEU A 226 -3.60 -14.43 -5.78
C LEU A 226 -3.85 -14.42 -4.26
N TYR A 227 -5.11 -14.45 -3.85
CA TYR A 227 -5.49 -14.37 -2.45
C TYR A 227 -5.06 -15.60 -1.63
N ALA A 228 -5.10 -16.78 -2.22
CA ALA A 228 -4.58 -18.00 -1.59
C ALA A 228 -3.06 -18.03 -1.51
N GLY A 229 -2.38 -17.37 -2.46
CA GLY A 229 -0.92 -17.38 -2.59
C GLY A 229 -0.21 -16.51 -1.55
N ILE A 230 -0.83 -15.42 -1.12
CA ILE A 230 -0.26 -14.48 -0.15
C ILE A 230 -1.15 -14.43 1.09
N ALA A 231 -0.64 -14.88 2.24
CA ALA A 231 -1.39 -14.94 3.50
C ALA A 231 -1.50 -13.53 4.16
N ALA A 232 -2.01 -12.56 3.40
CA ALA A 232 -2.32 -11.24 3.92
C ALA A 232 -3.63 -11.25 4.73
N ASP A 233 -3.75 -10.39 5.73
CA ASP A 233 -4.96 -10.23 6.53
C ASP A 233 -5.98 -9.36 5.82
N ARG A 234 -5.50 -8.34 5.09
CA ARG A 234 -6.30 -7.31 4.44
C ARG A 234 -5.85 -7.11 2.99
N TRP A 235 -6.82 -6.87 2.10
CA TRP A 235 -6.56 -6.53 0.71
C TRP A 235 -7.11 -5.13 0.40
N ILE A 236 -6.24 -4.24 -0.08
CA ILE A 236 -6.60 -2.88 -0.45
C ILE A 236 -6.83 -2.89 -1.96
N LEU A 237 -8.11 -2.84 -2.36
CA LEU A 237 -8.53 -3.05 -3.74
C LEU A 237 -9.00 -1.75 -4.38
N PRO A 238 -8.68 -1.49 -5.67
CA PRO A 238 -9.26 -0.38 -6.41
C PRO A 238 -10.79 -0.59 -6.52
N PHE A 239 -11.57 0.48 -6.26
CA PHE A 239 -13.03 0.44 -6.25
C PHE A 239 -13.66 1.79 -6.60
N ASP A 240 -12.95 2.61 -7.36
CA ASP A 240 -13.32 3.98 -7.67
C ASP A 240 -14.03 4.15 -9.02
N GLN A 241 -13.90 3.19 -9.95
CA GLN A 241 -14.48 3.27 -11.28
C GLN A 241 -15.87 2.61 -11.40
N GLY A 242 -16.23 1.69 -10.50
CA GLY A 242 -17.49 0.95 -10.50
C GLY A 242 -17.59 -0.08 -11.62
N THR A 243 -16.47 -0.65 -12.00
CA THR A 243 -16.41 -1.65 -13.06
C THR A 243 -16.79 -3.04 -12.54
N GLN A 244 -17.19 -3.93 -13.45
CA GLN A 244 -17.44 -5.34 -13.11
C GLN A 244 -16.16 -6.01 -12.60
N ALA A 245 -15.01 -5.65 -13.15
CA ALA A 245 -13.71 -6.18 -12.73
C ALA A 245 -13.38 -5.85 -11.26
N GLU A 246 -13.71 -4.65 -10.78
CA GLU A 246 -13.57 -4.29 -9.36
C GLU A 246 -14.44 -5.18 -8.46
N LEU A 247 -15.70 -5.40 -8.84
CA LEU A 247 -16.59 -6.32 -8.12
C LEU A 247 -16.08 -7.77 -8.16
N ASP A 248 -15.55 -8.22 -9.27
CA ASP A 248 -15.03 -9.59 -9.42
C ASP A 248 -13.76 -9.81 -8.58
N LEU A 249 -12.92 -8.78 -8.40
CA LEU A 249 -11.81 -8.83 -7.43
C LEU A 249 -12.32 -9.05 -6.01
N VAL A 250 -13.32 -8.29 -5.57
CA VAL A 250 -13.89 -8.45 -4.21
C VAL A 250 -14.60 -9.80 -4.05
N LYS A 251 -15.31 -10.28 -5.09
CA LYS A 251 -15.99 -11.60 -5.08
C LYS A 251 -15.03 -12.78 -4.97
N ALA A 252 -13.83 -12.65 -5.53
CA ALA A 252 -12.81 -13.69 -5.47
C ALA A 252 -12.07 -13.76 -4.12
N LEU A 253 -12.19 -12.70 -3.30
CA LEU A 253 -11.55 -12.65 -1.99
C LEU A 253 -12.20 -13.68 -1.03
N PRO A 254 -11.41 -14.48 -0.29
CA PRO A 254 -11.93 -15.35 0.76
C PRO A 254 -12.66 -14.59 1.87
N ASP A 255 -13.68 -15.23 2.50
CA ASP A 255 -14.50 -14.59 3.53
C ASP A 255 -13.77 -14.39 4.87
N ASP A 256 -12.63 -15.02 5.06
CA ASP A 256 -11.76 -14.87 6.24
C ASP A 256 -10.72 -13.75 6.09
N ARG A 257 -10.88 -12.86 5.12
CA ARG A 257 -9.97 -11.74 4.84
C ARG A 257 -10.70 -10.41 4.89
N ASP A 258 -10.05 -9.45 5.58
CA ASP A 258 -10.49 -8.06 5.56
C ASP A 258 -10.27 -7.46 4.16
N PHE A 259 -11.12 -6.51 3.79
CA PHE A 259 -10.95 -5.73 2.57
C PHE A 259 -11.00 -4.22 2.83
N CYS A 260 -10.30 -3.47 2.01
CA CYS A 260 -10.38 -2.02 1.98
C CYS A 260 -10.68 -1.57 0.55
N LEU A 261 -11.80 -0.87 0.39
CA LEU A 261 -12.24 -0.38 -0.92
C LEU A 261 -11.66 1.00 -1.18
N GLY A 262 -10.89 1.14 -2.24
CA GLY A 262 -10.35 2.41 -2.71
C GLY A 262 -11.42 3.22 -3.45
N VAL A 263 -12.34 3.84 -2.70
CA VAL A 263 -13.60 4.41 -3.24
C VAL A 263 -13.46 5.82 -3.83
N ALA A 264 -12.33 6.50 -3.58
CA ALA A 264 -12.09 7.86 -4.04
C ALA A 264 -10.87 7.90 -4.97
N ASP A 265 -11.08 8.28 -6.22
CA ASP A 265 -10.02 8.41 -7.23
C ASP A 265 -9.02 9.51 -6.83
N ALA A 266 -7.81 9.12 -6.45
CA ALA A 266 -6.74 10.03 -6.06
C ALA A 266 -6.06 10.72 -7.25
N THR A 267 -6.48 10.44 -8.49
CA THR A 267 -5.87 11.00 -9.71
C THR A 267 -6.63 12.20 -10.28
N THR A 268 -7.88 12.40 -9.85
CA THR A 268 -8.74 13.51 -10.32
C THR A 268 -9.24 14.35 -9.15
N ALA A 269 -9.44 15.65 -9.42
CA ALA A 269 -9.99 16.60 -8.45
C ALA A 269 -11.52 16.52 -8.30
N GLU A 270 -12.18 15.82 -9.23
CA GLU A 270 -13.63 15.61 -9.21
C GLU A 270 -14.01 14.71 -8.02
N LEU A 271 -15.06 15.10 -7.29
CA LEU A 271 -15.57 14.29 -6.19
C LEU A 271 -16.57 13.27 -6.74
N GLU A 272 -16.47 12.07 -6.24
CA GLU A 272 -17.42 11.01 -6.50
C GLU A 272 -18.80 11.37 -5.92
N ASP A 273 -19.84 10.99 -6.62
CA ASP A 273 -21.20 11.07 -6.14
C ASP A 273 -21.45 10.02 -5.04
N ILE A 274 -21.83 10.48 -3.85
CA ILE A 274 -21.95 9.63 -2.66
C ILE A 274 -22.98 8.52 -2.88
N ASP A 275 -24.13 8.82 -3.50
CA ASP A 275 -25.21 7.83 -3.70
C ASP A 275 -24.74 6.74 -4.66
N THR A 276 -23.95 7.11 -5.68
CA THR A 276 -23.32 6.17 -6.60
C THR A 276 -22.33 5.26 -5.89
N VAL A 277 -21.44 5.82 -5.04
CA VAL A 277 -20.47 5.03 -4.28
C VAL A 277 -21.19 4.10 -3.30
N MET A 278 -22.20 4.59 -2.58
CA MET A 278 -22.99 3.77 -1.65
C MET A 278 -23.70 2.60 -2.36
N SER A 279 -24.29 2.84 -3.53
CA SER A 279 -24.90 1.76 -4.32
C SER A 279 -23.91 0.66 -4.71
N ARG A 280 -22.63 1.02 -4.96
CA ARG A 280 -21.56 0.05 -5.25
C ARG A 280 -21.17 -0.74 -4.00
N ILE A 281 -21.08 -0.07 -2.85
CA ILE A 281 -20.78 -0.71 -1.56
C ILE A 281 -21.93 -1.65 -1.16
N ASP A 282 -23.19 -1.24 -1.35
CA ASP A 282 -24.36 -2.10 -1.11
C ASP A 282 -24.29 -3.38 -1.96
N ALA A 283 -23.85 -3.28 -3.22
CA ALA A 283 -23.63 -4.45 -4.07
C ALA A 283 -22.53 -5.39 -3.53
N VAL A 284 -21.50 -4.87 -2.86
CA VAL A 284 -20.51 -5.69 -2.14
C VAL A 284 -21.17 -6.38 -0.94
N GLY A 285 -22.03 -5.68 -0.21
CA GLY A 285 -22.77 -6.20 0.95
C GLY A 285 -23.70 -7.39 0.63
N GLU A 286 -24.04 -7.60 -0.66
CA GLU A 286 -24.81 -8.78 -1.07
C GLU A 286 -24.03 -10.11 -0.94
N PHE A 287 -22.70 -10.05 -0.89
CA PHE A 287 -21.84 -11.25 -0.88
C PHE A 287 -20.62 -11.16 0.06
N LYS A 288 -20.38 -10.03 0.73
CA LYS A 288 -19.37 -9.85 1.78
C LYS A 288 -19.98 -9.21 3.01
N ASP A 289 -19.47 -9.58 4.19
CA ASP A 289 -19.82 -8.88 5.41
C ASP A 289 -19.10 -7.52 5.43
N LEU A 290 -19.85 -6.43 5.43
CA LEU A 290 -19.26 -5.08 5.49
C LEU A 290 -18.55 -4.81 6.83
N GLU A 291 -18.79 -5.65 7.86
CA GLU A 291 -18.04 -5.59 9.12
C GLU A 291 -16.57 -5.95 8.96
N ASP A 292 -16.16 -6.65 7.90
CA ASP A 292 -14.77 -6.93 7.53
C ASP A 292 -14.20 -5.87 6.56
N GLY A 293 -15.00 -4.84 6.24
CA GLY A 293 -14.68 -3.81 5.26
C GLY A 293 -14.08 -2.54 5.85
N ALA A 294 -13.38 -1.81 4.99
CA ALA A 294 -12.88 -0.45 5.20
C ALA A 294 -12.95 0.34 3.88
N VAL A 295 -12.77 1.65 3.96
CA VAL A 295 -12.68 2.52 2.78
C VAL A 295 -11.43 3.39 2.83
N SER A 296 -10.89 3.71 1.66
CA SER A 296 -9.70 4.56 1.50
C SER A 296 -9.76 5.32 0.16
N PRO A 297 -8.84 6.27 -0.09
CA PRO A 297 -8.52 6.67 -1.45
C PRO A 297 -8.02 5.46 -2.28
N SER A 298 -8.19 5.50 -3.61
CA SER A 298 -7.81 4.41 -4.51
C SER A 298 -6.29 4.14 -4.54
N ARG A 299 -5.50 5.19 -4.26
CA ARG A 299 -4.03 5.14 -4.13
C ARG A 299 -3.51 6.30 -3.29
N GLY A 300 -2.20 6.37 -3.12
CA GLY A 300 -1.54 7.54 -2.53
C GLY A 300 -1.68 8.79 -3.41
N PHE A 301 -1.69 9.97 -2.77
CA PHE A 301 -1.82 11.26 -3.48
C PHE A 301 -0.49 11.80 -4.02
N ALA A 302 0.63 11.27 -3.56
CA ALA A 302 1.97 11.72 -3.93
C ALA A 302 3.01 10.59 -3.82
N ASP A 303 2.80 9.51 -4.55
CA ASP A 303 3.71 8.34 -4.56
C ASP A 303 5.14 8.72 -4.99
N VAL A 304 5.27 9.83 -5.74
CA VAL A 304 6.52 10.53 -6.00
C VAL A 304 6.40 11.95 -5.45
N ALA A 305 7.29 12.30 -4.52
CA ALA A 305 7.25 13.57 -3.79
C ALA A 305 7.15 14.82 -4.67
N SER A 306 7.89 14.83 -5.77
CA SER A 306 7.94 15.93 -6.74
C SER A 306 6.77 15.97 -7.72
N ARG A 307 5.90 14.95 -7.71
CA ARG A 307 4.78 14.79 -8.66
C ARG A 307 3.48 14.43 -7.93
N PRO A 308 2.96 15.32 -7.08
CA PRO A 308 1.66 15.07 -6.45
C PRO A 308 0.59 14.99 -7.54
N LEU A 309 -0.35 14.07 -7.35
CA LEU A 309 -1.46 13.86 -8.30
C LEU A 309 -2.52 14.96 -8.16
N LEU A 310 -2.70 15.49 -6.96
CA LEU A 310 -3.65 16.52 -6.61
C LEU A 310 -2.98 17.64 -5.81
N SER A 311 -3.67 18.77 -5.66
CA SER A 311 -3.30 19.79 -4.69
C SER A 311 -3.68 19.34 -3.26
N VAL A 312 -3.11 20.01 -2.25
CA VAL A 312 -3.45 19.77 -0.83
C VAL A 312 -4.95 19.96 -0.56
N GLU A 313 -5.59 20.94 -1.20
CA GLU A 313 -7.02 21.20 -1.00
C GLU A 313 -7.90 20.15 -1.67
N GLU A 314 -7.53 19.67 -2.85
CA GLU A 314 -8.23 18.58 -3.53
C GLU A 314 -8.10 17.26 -2.76
N GLN A 315 -6.90 16.92 -2.30
CA GLN A 315 -6.68 15.81 -1.38
C GLN A 315 -7.58 15.92 -0.14
N ARG A 316 -7.66 17.12 0.46
CA ARG A 316 -8.51 17.35 1.64
C ARG A 316 -9.97 17.02 1.35
N ARG A 317 -10.50 17.46 0.22
CA ARG A 317 -11.89 17.18 -0.19
C ARG A 317 -12.13 15.68 -0.39
N LYS A 318 -11.18 14.96 -1.01
CA LYS A 318 -11.23 13.50 -1.17
C LYS A 318 -11.23 12.77 0.18
N LEU A 319 -10.38 13.18 1.11
CA LEU A 319 -10.34 12.56 2.45
C LEU A 319 -11.60 12.83 3.26
N VAL A 320 -12.22 14.01 3.13
CA VAL A 320 -13.54 14.29 3.74
C VAL A 320 -14.63 13.40 3.12
N LEU A 321 -14.57 13.16 1.82
CA LEU A 321 -15.50 12.24 1.15
C LEU A 321 -15.36 10.80 1.69
N VAL A 322 -14.14 10.30 1.82
CA VAL A 322 -13.88 8.96 2.38
C VAL A 322 -14.43 8.83 3.79
N GLU A 323 -14.22 9.84 4.65
CA GLU A 323 -14.81 9.88 6.00
C GLU A 323 -16.33 9.89 5.97
N THR A 324 -16.92 10.65 5.05
CA THR A 324 -18.36 10.71 4.87
C THR A 324 -18.94 9.36 4.46
N ILE A 325 -18.33 8.70 3.49
CA ILE A 325 -18.73 7.35 3.04
C ILE A 325 -18.64 6.36 4.20
N ALA A 326 -17.54 6.37 4.97
CA ALA A 326 -17.39 5.51 6.14
C ALA A 326 -18.53 5.68 7.15
N ARG A 327 -18.95 6.94 7.40
CA ARG A 327 -20.10 7.22 8.28
C ARG A 327 -21.43 6.69 7.73
N TYR A 328 -21.61 6.70 6.43
CA TYR A 328 -22.81 6.09 5.83
C TYR A 328 -22.80 4.56 6.01
N CYS A 329 -21.64 3.91 5.89
CA CYS A 329 -21.53 2.46 6.03
C CYS A 329 -21.67 1.99 7.48
N TRP A 330 -20.98 2.68 8.44
CA TRP A 330 -20.82 2.16 9.82
C TRP A 330 -21.31 3.13 10.91
N GLY A 331 -22.00 4.21 10.55
CA GLY A 331 -22.47 5.19 11.52
C GLY A 331 -21.33 6.06 12.06
N ASN A 332 -21.41 6.38 13.36
CA ASN A 332 -20.39 7.20 14.05
C ASN A 332 -19.51 6.37 15.02
N GLU A 333 -19.64 5.05 15.01
CA GLU A 333 -18.97 4.12 15.91
C GLU A 333 -17.88 3.37 15.17
N PHE A 334 -16.73 4.06 14.92
CA PHE A 334 -15.53 3.45 14.33
C PHE A 334 -14.25 4.04 14.95
#